data_8738aea05f152dd8b86ebd969d38d0a5
#
_entry.id   8738aea05f152dd8b86ebd969d38d0a5
#
_cell.length_a   1.000
_cell.length_b   1.000
_cell.length_c   1.000
_cell.angle_alpha   90.00
_cell.angle_beta   90.00
_cell.angle_gamma   90.00
#
_symmetry.space_group_name_H-M   'P 1'
#
loop_
_entity.id
_entity.type
_entity.pdbx_description
1 polymer ?
#
loop_
_entity_poly.entity_id
_entity_poly.type
_entity_poly.pdbx_seq_one_letter_code
_entity_poly.pdbx_strand_id
1 'polypeptide(L)'
;MNKRLNKNGFTMTELVVTVALMGTLLSLAAPKFTNVSEETQGERNIANMHTIREAFFHYFYRSMQREGNVAHFPPSPENENNLMDDEWAETVIDSSISLTSPNNLFSRGSVPKNANSYPFKYTTWKDTVEITGEIRYYIKIEDVDLDSPSFGKSFTYNI
;
A
#
# COMPACT_ATOMS: atom_id res chain seq x y z
N MET A 1 22.07 61.67 -19.66
CA MET A 1 20.59 61.76 -19.65
C MET A 1 20.04 60.63 -18.83
N ASN A 2 19.77 60.86 -17.52
CA ASN A 2 19.29 59.78 -16.60
C ASN A 2 17.76 59.64 -16.70
N LYS A 3 17.31 58.55 -17.27
CA LYS A 3 15.89 58.20 -17.35
C LYS A 3 15.44 57.76 -15.94
N ARG A 4 14.72 58.61 -15.22
CA ARG A 4 14.09 58.24 -13.94
C ARG A 4 13.01 57.18 -14.22
N LEU A 5 13.24 55.95 -13.78
CA LEU A 5 12.22 54.93 -13.76
C LEU A 5 11.13 55.33 -12.76
N ASN A 6 9.94 55.54 -13.26
CA ASN A 6 8.75 55.83 -12.45
C ASN A 6 8.42 54.62 -11.58
N LYS A 7 8.73 54.63 -10.30
CA LYS A 7 8.38 53.60 -9.35
C LYS A 7 6.97 53.87 -8.83
N ASN A 8 5.98 53.38 -9.57
CA ASN A 8 4.62 53.39 -9.07
C ASN A 8 4.52 52.34 -7.95
N GLY A 9 4.26 52.75 -6.73
CA GLY A 9 3.98 51.84 -5.62
C GLY A 9 2.55 51.33 -5.66
N PHE A 10 2.31 50.18 -5.09
CA PHE A 10 0.95 49.62 -4.92
C PHE A 10 0.10 50.54 -4.04
N THR A 11 -1.15 50.73 -4.44
CA THR A 11 -2.12 51.45 -3.61
C THR A 11 -2.68 50.52 -2.52
N MET A 12 -3.11 51.11 -1.39
CA MET A 12 -3.75 50.32 -0.31
C MET A 12 -5.00 49.54 -0.81
N THR A 13 -5.72 50.15 -1.73
CA THR A 13 -6.93 49.56 -2.36
C THR A 13 -6.58 48.31 -3.20
N GLU A 14 -5.52 48.37 -4.00
CA GLU A 14 -5.03 47.24 -4.79
C GLU A 14 -4.60 46.08 -3.89
N LEU A 15 -3.95 46.37 -2.77
CA LEU A 15 -3.53 45.36 -1.82
C LEU A 15 -4.72 44.66 -1.17
N VAL A 16 -5.73 45.43 -0.73
CA VAL A 16 -6.96 44.89 -0.13
C VAL A 16 -7.74 44.01 -1.11
N VAL A 17 -7.88 44.48 -2.35
CA VAL A 17 -8.57 43.72 -3.41
C VAL A 17 -7.84 42.43 -3.75
N THR A 18 -6.52 42.47 -3.88
CA THR A 18 -5.74 41.26 -4.18
C THR A 18 -5.81 40.23 -3.06
N VAL A 19 -5.72 40.64 -1.78
CA VAL A 19 -5.86 39.74 -0.64
C VAL A 19 -7.29 39.12 -0.56
N ALA A 20 -8.31 39.92 -0.81
CA ALA A 20 -9.71 39.45 -0.86
C ALA A 20 -9.90 38.42 -1.98
N LEU A 21 -9.38 38.67 -3.18
CA LEU A 21 -9.46 37.72 -4.30
C LEU A 21 -8.67 36.44 -4.01
N MET A 22 -7.45 36.54 -3.43
CA MET A 22 -6.70 35.36 -3.00
C MET A 22 -7.44 34.52 -1.95
N GLY A 23 -8.08 35.18 -0.99
CA GLY A 23 -8.88 34.51 0.03
C GLY A 23 -10.05 33.71 -0.56
N THR A 24 -10.77 34.28 -1.51
CA THR A 24 -11.87 33.58 -2.19
C THR A 24 -11.38 32.40 -3.04
N LEU A 25 -10.26 32.54 -3.76
CA LEU A 25 -9.67 31.45 -4.56
C LEU A 25 -9.18 30.32 -3.69
N LEU A 26 -8.50 30.61 -2.56
CA LEU A 26 -8.05 29.62 -1.60
C LEU A 26 -9.21 28.85 -0.97
N SER A 27 -10.31 29.52 -0.65
CA SER A 27 -11.52 28.89 -0.09
C SER A 27 -12.13 27.86 -1.04
N LEU A 28 -12.08 28.08 -2.34
CA LEU A 28 -12.58 27.16 -3.36
C LEU A 28 -11.60 26.03 -3.70
N ALA A 29 -10.32 26.28 -3.55
CA ALA A 29 -9.26 25.30 -3.88
C ALA A 29 -8.99 24.30 -2.75
N ALA A 30 -9.07 24.73 -1.50
CA ALA A 30 -8.72 23.89 -0.34
C ALA A 30 -9.44 22.51 -0.30
N PRO A 31 -10.78 22.41 -0.48
CA PRO A 31 -11.46 21.12 -0.43
C PRO A 31 -11.06 20.17 -1.58
N LYS A 32 -10.62 20.69 -2.72
CA LYS A 32 -10.17 19.88 -3.85
C LYS A 32 -8.81 19.22 -3.55
N PHE A 33 -7.93 19.93 -2.86
CA PHE A 33 -6.62 19.36 -2.49
C PHE A 33 -6.73 18.24 -1.46
N THR A 34 -7.67 18.32 -0.52
CA THR A 34 -7.92 17.23 0.45
C THR A 34 -8.42 15.95 -0.26
N ASN A 35 -9.38 16.07 -1.15
CA ASN A 35 -9.92 14.91 -1.88
C ASN A 35 -8.85 14.22 -2.74
N VAL A 36 -8.01 14.99 -3.44
CA VAL A 36 -6.89 14.45 -4.24
C VAL A 36 -5.88 13.74 -3.34
N SER A 37 -5.63 14.24 -2.14
CA SER A 37 -4.72 13.59 -1.19
C SER A 37 -5.25 12.22 -0.74
N GLU A 38 -6.52 12.12 -0.39
CA GLU A 38 -7.16 10.86 0.01
C GLU A 38 -7.19 9.84 -1.13
N GLU A 39 -7.54 10.26 -2.34
CA GLU A 39 -7.52 9.41 -3.52
C GLU A 39 -6.10 8.87 -3.80
N THR A 40 -5.08 9.74 -3.74
CA THR A 40 -3.68 9.34 -3.93
C THR A 40 -3.21 8.36 -2.85
N GLN A 41 -3.65 8.52 -1.60
CA GLN A 41 -3.35 7.58 -0.52
C GLN A 41 -4.03 6.23 -0.75
N GLY A 42 -5.28 6.23 -1.20
CA GLY A 42 -6.02 5.02 -1.56
C GLY A 42 -5.33 4.23 -2.68
N GLU A 43 -4.93 4.90 -3.75
CA GLU A 43 -4.18 4.28 -4.86
C GLU A 43 -2.82 3.74 -4.42
N ARG A 44 -2.11 4.44 -3.54
CA ARG A 44 -0.86 3.95 -2.94
C ARG A 44 -1.07 2.67 -2.14
N ASN A 45 -2.15 2.60 -1.36
CA ASN A 45 -2.48 1.42 -0.57
C ASN A 45 -2.76 0.21 -1.49
N ILE A 46 -3.51 0.42 -2.57
CA ILE A 46 -3.75 -0.61 -3.60
C ILE A 46 -2.42 -1.07 -4.23
N ALA A 47 -1.54 -0.16 -4.58
CA ALA A 47 -0.22 -0.50 -5.12
C ALA A 47 0.62 -1.31 -4.12
N ASN A 48 0.57 -0.98 -2.83
CA ASN A 48 1.24 -1.75 -1.78
C ASN A 48 0.66 -3.17 -1.67
N MET A 49 -0.66 -3.37 -1.76
CA MET A 49 -1.27 -4.70 -1.78
C MET A 49 -0.81 -5.52 -3.00
N HIS A 50 -0.67 -4.90 -4.17
CA HIS A 50 -0.12 -5.58 -5.35
C HIS A 50 1.36 -5.96 -5.16
N THR A 51 2.14 -5.12 -4.50
CA THR A 51 3.55 -5.42 -4.16
C THR A 51 3.62 -6.64 -3.21
N ILE A 52 2.73 -6.72 -2.23
CA ILE A 52 2.63 -7.89 -1.32
C ILE A 52 2.28 -9.14 -2.12
N ARG A 53 1.29 -9.06 -3.00
CA ARG A 53 0.93 -10.17 -3.88
C ARG A 53 2.13 -10.69 -4.65
N GLU A 54 2.87 -9.81 -5.33
CA GLU A 54 4.04 -10.19 -6.14
C GLU A 54 5.10 -10.89 -5.29
N ALA A 55 5.39 -10.36 -4.10
CA ALA A 55 6.32 -10.98 -3.16
C ALA A 55 5.87 -12.40 -2.78
N PHE A 56 4.57 -12.60 -2.52
CA PHE A 56 4.02 -13.91 -2.15
C PHE A 56 4.02 -14.90 -3.30
N PHE A 57 3.77 -14.46 -4.52
CA PHE A 57 3.93 -15.31 -5.70
C PHE A 57 5.38 -15.73 -5.90
N HIS A 58 6.33 -14.83 -5.69
CA HIS A 58 7.75 -15.18 -5.71
C HIS A 58 8.13 -16.20 -4.62
N TYR A 59 7.58 -16.05 -3.41
CA TYR A 59 7.75 -17.03 -2.34
C TYR A 59 7.19 -18.39 -2.75
N PHE A 60 5.97 -18.43 -3.28
CA PHE A 60 5.31 -19.66 -3.75
C PHE A 60 6.14 -20.39 -4.80
N TYR A 61 6.63 -19.68 -5.82
CA TYR A 61 7.46 -20.29 -6.85
C TYR A 61 8.81 -20.79 -6.30
N ARG A 62 9.41 -20.09 -5.35
CA ARG A 62 10.63 -20.55 -4.67
C ARG A 62 10.36 -21.82 -3.86
N SER A 63 9.25 -21.87 -3.13
CA SER A 63 8.89 -23.08 -2.37
C SER A 63 8.61 -24.29 -3.29
N MET A 64 8.03 -24.04 -4.46
CA MET A 64 7.78 -25.06 -5.49
C MET A 64 9.08 -25.63 -6.09
N GLN A 65 10.10 -24.81 -6.27
CA GLN A 65 11.38 -25.21 -6.86
C GLN A 65 12.24 -26.07 -5.92
N ARG A 66 11.89 -26.13 -4.64
CA ARG A 66 12.60 -26.94 -3.66
C ARG A 66 12.25 -28.41 -3.83
N GLU A 67 13.28 -29.24 -3.97
CA GLU A 67 13.13 -30.69 -4.15
C GLU A 67 12.41 -31.33 -2.94
N GLY A 68 11.34 -32.05 -3.19
CA GLY A 68 10.55 -32.76 -2.18
C GLY A 68 9.61 -31.89 -1.36
N ASN A 69 9.42 -30.63 -1.69
CA ASN A 69 8.50 -29.74 -0.96
C ASN A 69 7.20 -29.49 -1.73
N VAL A 70 6.12 -29.32 -0.97
CA VAL A 70 4.82 -28.91 -1.50
C VAL A 70 4.80 -27.39 -1.61
N ALA A 71 4.45 -26.87 -2.80
CA ALA A 71 4.30 -25.44 -3.00
C ALA A 71 3.28 -24.85 -2.00
N HIS A 72 3.62 -23.72 -1.42
CA HIS A 72 2.75 -23.01 -0.48
C HIS A 72 3.06 -21.52 -0.46
N PHE A 73 2.06 -20.73 -0.09
CA PHE A 73 2.26 -19.31 0.24
C PHE A 73 2.84 -19.15 1.66
N PRO A 74 3.35 -17.97 2.02
CA PRO A 74 3.71 -17.67 3.40
C PRO A 74 2.54 -18.02 4.34
N PRO A 75 2.79 -18.50 5.56
CA PRO A 75 1.72 -18.78 6.52
C PRO A 75 0.96 -17.52 6.87
N SER A 76 -0.36 -17.64 7.09
CA SER A 76 -1.15 -16.52 7.62
C SER A 76 -0.61 -16.09 8.99
N PRO A 77 -0.64 -14.78 9.33
CA PRO A 77 -0.36 -14.33 10.68
C PRO A 77 -1.32 -15.01 11.69
N GLU A 78 -0.79 -15.43 12.84
CA GLU A 78 -1.57 -16.06 13.89
C GLU A 78 -2.04 -15.06 14.96
N ASN A 79 -1.84 -13.75 14.74
CA ASN A 79 -2.35 -12.72 15.63
C ASN A 79 -3.88 -12.54 15.48
N GLU A 80 -4.51 -11.87 16.45
CA GLU A 80 -5.98 -11.75 16.58
C GLU A 80 -6.69 -11.27 15.29
N ASN A 81 -6.02 -10.45 14.49
CA ASN A 81 -6.57 -9.84 13.27
C ASN A 81 -5.90 -10.31 11.98
N ASN A 82 -5.02 -11.29 12.02
CA ASN A 82 -4.22 -11.75 10.88
C ASN A 82 -3.44 -10.62 10.17
N LEU A 83 -2.85 -9.71 10.95
CA LEU A 83 -2.10 -8.57 10.45
C LEU A 83 -0.65 -8.93 10.13
N MET A 84 -0.17 -8.49 8.97
CA MET A 84 1.23 -8.65 8.56
C MET A 84 2.12 -7.61 9.24
N ASP A 85 2.38 -7.80 10.51
CA ASP A 85 3.31 -6.98 11.29
C ASP A 85 4.77 -7.42 11.12
N ASP A 86 5.67 -6.72 11.81
CA ASP A 86 7.10 -7.01 11.72
C ASP A 86 7.45 -8.33 12.44
N GLU A 87 6.66 -8.75 13.45
CA GLU A 87 6.83 -10.04 14.16
C GLU A 87 6.46 -11.20 13.23
N TRP A 88 5.36 -11.11 12.53
CA TRP A 88 5.00 -12.11 11.51
C TRP A 88 6.06 -12.22 10.41
N ALA A 89 6.64 -11.10 9.97
CA ALA A 89 7.65 -11.11 8.91
C ALA A 89 8.88 -11.94 9.27
N GLU A 90 9.25 -12.03 10.55
CA GLU A 90 10.33 -12.90 11.03
C GLU A 90 9.95 -14.39 10.96
N THR A 91 8.66 -14.73 11.07
CA THR A 91 8.18 -16.12 11.03
C THR A 91 8.22 -16.74 9.63
N VAL A 92 8.22 -15.92 8.58
CA VAL A 92 8.26 -16.39 7.17
C VAL A 92 9.65 -16.62 6.64
N ILE A 93 10.70 -16.46 7.47
CA ILE A 93 12.09 -16.72 7.08
C ILE A 93 12.27 -18.22 6.84
N ASP A 94 12.71 -18.58 5.63
CA ASP A 94 13.06 -19.94 5.26
C ASP A 94 14.35 -19.95 4.44
N SER A 95 15.45 -20.32 5.09
CA SER A 95 16.77 -20.40 4.46
C SER A 95 16.82 -21.42 3.32
N SER A 96 15.93 -22.42 3.33
CA SER A 96 15.89 -23.47 2.31
C SER A 96 15.42 -22.95 0.94
N ILE A 97 14.67 -21.84 0.90
CA ILE A 97 14.27 -21.15 -0.32
C ILE A 97 15.04 -19.84 -0.54
N SER A 98 16.21 -19.72 0.09
CA SER A 98 17.06 -18.51 0.05
C SER A 98 16.38 -17.28 0.64
N LEU A 99 15.46 -17.46 1.59
CA LEU A 99 14.82 -16.41 2.34
C LEU A 99 15.42 -16.36 3.75
N THR A 100 16.50 -15.61 3.91
CA THR A 100 17.29 -15.54 5.16
C THR A 100 16.97 -14.30 6.00
N SER A 101 16.11 -13.43 5.50
CA SER A 101 15.71 -12.20 6.17
C SER A 101 14.38 -11.74 5.59
N PRO A 102 13.51 -11.04 6.36
CA PRO A 102 12.32 -10.38 5.82
C PRO A 102 12.60 -9.44 4.64
N ASN A 103 13.82 -8.89 4.60
CA ASN A 103 14.29 -8.04 3.51
C ASN A 103 14.39 -8.76 2.16
N ASN A 104 14.45 -10.07 2.17
CA ASN A 104 14.49 -10.86 0.94
C ASN A 104 13.10 -11.14 0.38
N LEU A 105 12.06 -10.97 1.19
CA LEU A 105 10.67 -11.12 0.76
C LEU A 105 10.16 -9.85 0.09
N PHE A 106 10.42 -8.70 0.69
CA PHE A 106 9.98 -7.42 0.19
C PHE A 106 11.14 -6.56 -0.31
N SER A 107 11.01 -6.00 -1.50
CA SER A 107 12.07 -5.22 -2.16
C SER A 107 12.57 -4.01 -1.34
N ARG A 108 11.77 -3.52 -0.40
CA ARG A 108 12.11 -2.40 0.50
C ARG A 108 12.60 -2.85 1.87
N GLY A 109 12.69 -4.16 2.10
CA GLY A 109 13.19 -4.71 3.35
C GLY A 109 12.23 -4.64 4.54
N SER A 110 10.99 -4.22 4.33
CA SER A 110 9.95 -4.18 5.36
C SER A 110 8.61 -4.53 4.75
N VAL A 111 7.70 -5.04 5.59
CA VAL A 111 6.32 -5.32 5.20
C VAL A 111 5.66 -4.02 4.73
N PRO A 112 5.08 -3.96 3.52
CA PRO A 112 4.33 -2.80 3.09
C PRO A 112 3.14 -2.55 4.00
N LYS A 113 2.98 -1.30 4.43
CA LYS A 113 1.87 -0.82 5.27
C LYS A 113 1.02 0.16 4.45
N ASN A 114 -0.20 0.45 4.94
CA ASN A 114 -1.03 1.48 4.33
C ASN A 114 -0.49 2.90 4.55
N ALA A 115 -1.17 3.93 4.07
CA ALA A 115 -0.76 5.33 4.19
C ALA A 115 -0.67 5.80 5.65
N ASN A 116 -1.44 5.19 6.55
CA ASN A 116 -1.45 5.46 7.99
C ASN A 116 -0.41 4.62 8.76
N SER A 117 0.46 3.89 8.06
CA SER A 117 1.42 2.96 8.64
C SER A 117 0.77 1.76 9.35
N TYR A 118 -0.48 1.46 9.04
CA TYR A 118 -1.19 0.29 9.55
C TYR A 118 -0.91 -0.94 8.68
N PRO A 119 -0.68 -2.14 9.26
CA PRO A 119 -0.44 -3.36 8.51
C PRO A 119 -1.71 -3.86 7.81
N PHE A 120 -1.55 -4.47 6.64
CA PHE A 120 -2.65 -5.14 5.95
C PHE A 120 -2.95 -6.49 6.59
N LYS A 121 -4.22 -6.89 6.54
CA LYS A 121 -4.65 -8.24 6.89
C LYS A 121 -4.32 -9.20 5.76
N TYR A 122 -3.82 -10.39 6.12
CA TYR A 122 -3.46 -11.43 5.18
C TYR A 122 -4.01 -12.78 5.63
N THR A 123 -4.61 -13.50 4.69
CA THR A 123 -5.05 -14.88 4.90
C THR A 123 -4.68 -15.73 3.69
N THR A 124 -4.29 -16.97 3.93
CA THR A 124 -4.05 -17.96 2.88
C THR A 124 -4.81 -19.25 3.18
N TRP A 125 -5.28 -19.92 2.13
CA TRP A 125 -5.92 -21.22 2.22
C TRP A 125 -5.72 -22.00 0.92
N LYS A 126 -5.98 -23.28 0.96
CA LYS A 126 -6.02 -24.17 -0.20
C LYS A 126 -7.39 -24.80 -0.32
N ASP A 127 -7.80 -25.04 -1.54
CA ASP A 127 -9.03 -25.73 -1.87
C ASP A 127 -8.75 -26.81 -2.90
N THR A 128 -9.53 -27.87 -2.89
CA THR A 128 -9.41 -28.97 -3.84
C THR A 128 -10.65 -28.98 -4.73
N VAL A 129 -10.44 -28.84 -6.03
CA VAL A 129 -11.54 -28.92 -7.00
C VAL A 129 -12.09 -30.34 -7.03
N GLU A 130 -13.31 -30.55 -6.57
CA GLU A 130 -13.93 -31.89 -6.41
C GLU A 130 -13.93 -32.71 -7.70
N ILE A 131 -14.05 -32.08 -8.87
CA ILE A 131 -14.15 -32.76 -10.16
C ILE A 131 -12.80 -33.24 -10.68
N THR A 132 -11.74 -32.43 -10.51
CA THR A 132 -10.42 -32.70 -11.09
C THR A 132 -9.40 -33.18 -10.06
N GLY A 133 -9.65 -32.99 -8.78
CA GLY A 133 -8.70 -33.24 -7.70
C GLY A 133 -7.55 -32.21 -7.67
N GLU A 134 -7.63 -31.13 -8.48
CA GLU A 134 -6.63 -30.09 -8.55
C GLU A 134 -6.64 -29.26 -7.27
N ILE A 135 -5.46 -29.02 -6.71
CA ILE A 135 -5.30 -28.18 -5.53
C ILE A 135 -5.06 -26.74 -5.99
N ARG A 136 -5.90 -25.83 -5.56
CA ARG A 136 -5.76 -24.40 -5.77
C ARG A 136 -5.36 -23.70 -4.48
N TYR A 137 -4.42 -22.83 -4.59
CA TYR A 137 -3.90 -22.03 -3.49
C TYR A 137 -4.40 -20.60 -3.60
N TYR A 138 -4.90 -20.07 -2.51
CA TYR A 138 -5.51 -18.73 -2.46
C TYR A 138 -4.80 -17.86 -1.45
N ILE A 139 -4.73 -16.57 -1.77
CA ILE A 139 -4.36 -15.52 -0.82
C ILE A 139 -5.40 -14.41 -0.86
N LYS A 140 -5.68 -13.81 0.28
CA LYS A 140 -6.48 -12.59 0.42
C LYS A 140 -5.70 -11.55 1.19
N ILE A 141 -5.62 -10.34 0.63
CA ILE A 141 -5.00 -9.17 1.24
C ILE A 141 -6.09 -8.11 1.39
N GLU A 142 -6.21 -7.50 2.56
CA GLU A 142 -7.30 -6.59 2.91
C GLU A 142 -6.80 -5.41 3.74
N ASP A 143 -7.28 -4.20 3.44
CA ASP A 143 -7.08 -3.03 4.30
C ASP A 143 -8.20 -2.97 5.33
N VAL A 144 -7.83 -3.14 6.59
CA VAL A 144 -8.77 -3.19 7.73
C VAL A 144 -8.65 -1.97 8.66
N ASP A 145 -7.85 -0.98 8.27
CA ASP A 145 -7.72 0.28 8.98
C ASP A 145 -8.93 1.17 8.71
N LEU A 146 -9.74 1.43 9.74
CA LEU A 146 -10.98 2.22 9.66
C LEU A 146 -10.75 3.65 9.17
N ASP A 147 -9.56 4.20 9.42
CA ASP A 147 -9.19 5.57 9.03
C ASP A 147 -8.52 5.62 7.65
N SER A 148 -8.40 4.48 6.97
CA SER A 148 -7.76 4.40 5.66
C SER A 148 -8.74 4.74 4.54
N PRO A 149 -8.32 5.52 3.51
CA PRO A 149 -9.12 5.76 2.31
C PRO A 149 -9.45 4.48 1.52
N SER A 150 -8.73 3.40 1.76
CA SER A 150 -8.95 2.08 1.17
C SER A 150 -9.56 1.07 2.14
N PHE A 151 -10.15 1.51 3.26
CA PHE A 151 -10.81 0.62 4.20
C PHE A 151 -11.79 -0.35 3.52
N GLY A 152 -11.70 -1.62 3.86
CA GLY A 152 -12.54 -2.68 3.30
C GLY A 152 -12.17 -3.12 1.88
N LYS A 153 -11.22 -2.47 1.22
CA LYS A 153 -10.67 -2.95 -0.06
C LYS A 153 -9.94 -4.27 0.19
N SER A 154 -10.29 -5.28 -0.60
CA SER A 154 -9.62 -6.58 -0.53
C SER A 154 -9.40 -7.15 -1.92
N PHE A 155 -8.30 -7.90 -2.06
CA PHE A 155 -7.97 -8.62 -3.28
C PHE A 155 -7.74 -10.09 -2.95
N THR A 156 -8.39 -10.96 -3.68
CA THR A 156 -8.21 -12.41 -3.60
C THR A 156 -7.52 -12.88 -4.88
N TYR A 157 -6.46 -13.64 -4.73
CA TYR A 157 -5.70 -14.21 -5.84
C TYR A 157 -5.53 -15.70 -5.64
N ASN A 158 -5.39 -16.44 -6.75
CA ASN A 158 -5.17 -17.88 -6.73
C ASN A 158 -4.13 -18.31 -7.77
N ILE A 159 -3.55 -19.46 -7.52
CA ILE A 159 -2.70 -20.27 -8.41
C ILE A 159 -3.26 -21.69 -8.46
#